data_ef903764d26e9309aaf75728c6628350
#
_entry.id   ef903764d26e9309aaf75728c6628350
#
_cell.length_a   1.000
_cell.length_b   1.000
_cell.length_c   1.000
_cell.angle_alpha   90.00
_cell.angle_beta   90.00
_cell.angle_gamma   90.00
#
_symmetry.space_group_name_H-M   'P 1'
#
loop_
_entity.id
_entity.type
_entity.pdbx_description
1 polymer ?
#
loop_
_entity_poly.entity_id
_entity_poly.type
_entity_poly.pdbx_seq_one_letter_code
_entity_poly.pdbx_strand_id
1 'polypeptide(L)'
;MTLIELVERSSARLQQAGVCFGHGTTNAFDEAAWLVLWRLRLPLDDLDGVAGRVLAPAEQTAVEALVEQRIATRRPLAYLTGEAWLQGVPFFVDERVIVPRSLIAEVLADGTLDAWLGAEPRRVLDLCTGGGSLAVLAALAWPDAAVDATDLSADALAVAARNLERHALAGRIRLRRGDGLAAADGAYDLILCNPPYVNAASMAALPPEYRAEPAAALDGNFAGGRDGMDFVRTLLAGAAAHLAPQGALVLEIGHERAHFEAAFAQLAPLWLATSAGDDQVLLLSREQLA
;
A
#
# COMPACT_ATOMS: atom_id res chain seq x y z
N MET A 1 23.78 -27.88 -2.25
CA MET A 1 22.88 -27.12 -1.39
C MET A 1 21.47 -27.18 -1.98
N THR A 2 20.49 -27.52 -1.18
CA THR A 2 19.08 -27.50 -1.58
C THR A 2 18.54 -26.07 -1.59
N LEU A 3 17.36 -25.88 -2.16
CA LEU A 3 16.69 -24.57 -2.20
C LEU A 3 16.38 -24.08 -0.78
N ILE A 4 15.83 -24.92 0.08
CA ILE A 4 15.51 -24.54 1.46
C ILE A 4 16.76 -24.17 2.27
N GLU A 5 17.87 -24.90 2.12
CA GLU A 5 19.15 -24.54 2.76
C GLU A 5 19.66 -23.17 2.31
N LEU A 6 19.41 -22.78 1.05
CA LEU A 6 19.75 -21.44 0.55
C LEU A 6 18.82 -20.38 1.12
N VAL A 7 17.50 -20.65 1.25
CA VAL A 7 16.54 -19.76 1.92
C VAL A 7 16.96 -19.50 3.36
N GLU A 8 17.22 -20.55 4.14
CA GLU A 8 17.63 -20.45 5.55
C GLU A 8 18.92 -19.64 5.71
N ARG A 9 19.92 -19.92 4.85
CA ARG A 9 21.19 -19.16 4.86
C ARG A 9 20.98 -17.68 4.49
N SER A 10 20.15 -17.41 3.50
CA SER A 10 19.81 -16.04 3.09
C SER A 10 19.05 -15.29 4.18
N SER A 11 18.09 -15.94 4.82
CA SER A 11 17.35 -15.42 5.98
C SER A 11 18.29 -15.03 7.12
N ALA A 12 19.20 -15.94 7.50
CA ALA A 12 20.19 -15.65 8.54
C ALA A 12 21.08 -14.43 8.19
N ARG A 13 21.48 -14.29 6.93
CA ARG A 13 22.28 -13.13 6.47
C ARG A 13 21.51 -11.82 6.53
N LEU A 14 20.24 -11.80 6.10
CA LEU A 14 19.36 -10.63 6.18
C LEU A 14 19.17 -10.21 7.64
N GLN A 15 18.91 -11.16 8.53
CA GLN A 15 18.75 -10.92 9.95
C GLN A 15 20.03 -10.37 10.61
N GLN A 16 21.19 -10.98 10.34
CA GLN A 16 22.50 -10.51 10.85
C GLN A 16 22.85 -9.10 10.37
N ALA A 17 22.46 -8.75 9.16
CA ALA A 17 22.65 -7.41 8.60
C ALA A 17 21.68 -6.36 9.18
N GLY A 18 20.75 -6.75 10.04
CA GLY A 18 19.76 -5.85 10.63
C GLY A 18 18.85 -5.21 9.57
N VAL A 19 18.49 -5.95 8.53
CA VAL A 19 17.56 -5.52 7.51
C VAL A 19 16.18 -5.32 8.14
N CYS A 20 15.51 -4.21 7.82
CA CYS A 20 14.13 -3.97 8.25
C CYS A 20 13.15 -4.55 7.23
N PHE A 21 12.12 -5.23 7.73
CA PHE A 21 11.03 -5.82 6.96
C PHE A 21 9.77 -4.95 7.09
N GLY A 22 8.73 -5.21 6.29
CA GLY A 22 7.47 -4.43 6.28
C GLY A 22 7.05 -3.96 4.88
N HIS A 23 7.80 -4.37 3.85
CA HIS A 23 7.54 -4.04 2.45
C HIS A 23 7.07 -5.27 1.67
N GLY A 24 5.99 -5.91 2.17
CA GLY A 24 5.42 -7.14 1.59
C GLY A 24 5.77 -8.42 2.35
N THR A 25 6.74 -8.36 3.27
CA THR A 25 7.10 -9.45 4.20
C THR A 25 7.31 -8.88 5.59
N THR A 26 7.10 -9.70 6.63
CA THR A 26 7.21 -9.28 8.03
C THR A 26 8.45 -9.83 8.75
N ASN A 27 9.18 -10.75 8.10
CA ASN A 27 10.34 -11.40 8.69
C ASN A 27 11.38 -11.81 7.64
N ALA A 28 12.56 -12.19 8.10
CA ALA A 28 13.70 -12.52 7.26
C ALA A 28 13.49 -13.80 6.44
N PHE A 29 12.75 -14.77 6.97
CA PHE A 29 12.53 -16.05 6.27
C PHE A 29 11.63 -15.87 5.06
N ASP A 30 10.51 -15.17 5.22
CA ASP A 30 9.57 -14.91 4.15
C ASP A 30 10.20 -14.04 3.05
N GLU A 31 10.99 -13.02 3.42
CA GLU A 31 11.72 -12.21 2.44
C GLU A 31 12.77 -13.04 1.69
N ALA A 32 13.50 -13.91 2.39
CA ALA A 32 14.48 -14.80 1.75
C ALA A 32 13.81 -15.82 0.83
N ALA A 33 12.67 -16.39 1.23
CA ALA A 33 11.90 -17.31 0.39
C ALA A 33 11.42 -16.62 -0.88
N TRP A 34 10.80 -15.44 -0.75
CA TRP A 34 10.40 -14.63 -1.90
C TRP A 34 11.59 -14.33 -2.82
N LEU A 35 12.71 -13.82 -2.28
CA LEU A 35 13.91 -13.49 -3.02
C LEU A 35 14.46 -14.70 -3.81
N VAL A 36 14.55 -15.87 -3.18
CA VAL A 36 15.07 -17.10 -3.79
C VAL A 36 14.13 -17.57 -4.91
N LEU A 37 12.84 -17.70 -4.60
CA LEU A 37 11.84 -18.17 -5.58
C LEU A 37 11.76 -17.24 -6.77
N TRP A 38 11.67 -15.92 -6.53
CA TRP A 38 11.64 -14.91 -7.59
C TRP A 38 12.89 -14.97 -8.47
N ARG A 39 14.09 -15.03 -7.86
CA ARG A 39 15.35 -15.05 -8.60
C ARG A 39 15.50 -16.29 -9.48
N LEU A 40 14.95 -17.42 -9.04
CA LEU A 40 14.95 -18.68 -9.76
C LEU A 40 13.74 -18.86 -10.68
N ARG A 41 12.83 -17.87 -10.74
CA ARG A 41 11.57 -17.90 -11.52
C ARG A 41 10.70 -19.11 -11.18
N LEU A 42 10.58 -19.40 -9.90
CA LEU A 42 9.71 -20.42 -9.34
C LEU A 42 8.41 -19.77 -8.83
N PRO A 43 7.31 -20.55 -8.70
CA PRO A 43 6.09 -20.07 -8.08
C PRO A 43 6.36 -19.55 -6.67
N LEU A 44 5.86 -18.33 -6.34
CA LEU A 44 6.13 -17.69 -5.05
C LEU A 44 5.34 -18.31 -3.89
N ASP A 45 4.32 -19.11 -4.21
CA ASP A 45 3.40 -19.77 -3.29
C ASP A 45 3.68 -21.27 -3.11
N ASP A 46 4.75 -21.80 -3.72
CA ASP A 46 5.08 -23.25 -3.69
C ASP A 46 6.50 -23.51 -3.17
N LEU A 47 6.84 -22.91 -2.03
CA LEU A 47 8.14 -23.17 -1.38
C LEU A 47 8.30 -24.65 -1.03
N ASP A 48 7.27 -25.26 -0.47
CA ASP A 48 7.31 -26.66 0.01
C ASP A 48 7.52 -27.65 -1.15
N GLY A 49 6.86 -27.41 -2.29
CA GLY A 49 6.99 -28.26 -3.46
C GLY A 49 8.38 -28.28 -4.09
N VAL A 50 9.16 -27.19 -3.88
CA VAL A 50 10.51 -27.03 -4.46
C VAL A 50 11.64 -27.06 -3.42
N ALA A 51 11.35 -27.16 -2.12
CA ALA A 51 12.31 -27.06 -1.02
C ALA A 51 13.52 -28.01 -1.16
N GLY A 52 13.28 -29.24 -1.59
CA GLY A 52 14.31 -30.27 -1.77
C GLY A 52 15.13 -30.17 -3.07
N ARG A 53 14.81 -29.21 -3.96
CA ARG A 53 15.51 -29.02 -5.23
C ARG A 53 16.99 -28.70 -4.99
N VAL A 54 17.89 -29.50 -5.58
CA VAL A 54 19.33 -29.22 -5.54
C VAL A 54 19.66 -28.14 -6.57
N LEU A 55 20.31 -27.08 -6.12
CA LEU A 55 20.61 -25.90 -6.93
C LEU A 55 22.00 -25.99 -7.57
N ALA A 56 22.09 -25.61 -8.85
CA ALA A 56 23.34 -25.46 -9.55
C ALA A 56 24.18 -24.31 -8.94
N PRO A 57 25.53 -24.37 -9.02
CA PRO A 57 26.39 -23.28 -8.49
C PRO A 57 26.04 -21.90 -9.04
N ALA A 58 25.68 -21.80 -10.32
CA ALA A 58 25.28 -20.52 -10.93
C ALA A 58 23.97 -19.97 -10.37
N GLU A 59 23.01 -20.81 -10.02
CA GLU A 59 21.75 -20.41 -9.36
C GLU A 59 22.03 -19.87 -7.96
N GLN A 60 22.87 -20.58 -7.19
CA GLN A 60 23.28 -20.16 -5.85
C GLN A 60 23.96 -18.79 -5.90
N THR A 61 24.95 -18.61 -6.79
CA THR A 61 25.65 -17.32 -6.97
C THR A 61 24.70 -16.19 -7.35
N ALA A 62 23.71 -16.47 -8.19
CA ALA A 62 22.74 -15.46 -8.62
C ALA A 62 21.81 -15.00 -7.50
N VAL A 63 21.40 -15.91 -6.60
CA VAL A 63 20.63 -15.59 -5.40
C VAL A 63 21.50 -14.82 -4.41
N GLU A 64 22.72 -15.29 -4.14
CA GLU A 64 23.65 -14.63 -3.21
C GLU A 64 23.97 -13.19 -3.61
N ALA A 65 24.09 -12.92 -4.90
CA ALA A 65 24.29 -11.57 -5.41
C ALA A 65 23.11 -10.65 -5.11
N LEU A 66 21.87 -11.16 -5.22
CA LEU A 66 20.66 -10.39 -4.90
C LEU A 66 20.54 -10.15 -3.39
N VAL A 67 20.85 -11.14 -2.55
CA VAL A 67 20.91 -10.98 -1.09
C VAL A 67 21.94 -9.92 -0.71
N GLU A 68 23.12 -9.95 -1.31
CA GLU A 68 24.16 -8.93 -1.07
C GLU A 68 23.70 -7.54 -1.48
N GLN A 69 23.06 -7.43 -2.66
CA GLN A 69 22.48 -6.16 -3.12
C GLN A 69 21.44 -5.62 -2.14
N ARG A 70 20.55 -6.47 -1.63
CA ARG A 70 19.53 -6.10 -0.63
C ARG A 70 20.17 -5.58 0.66
N ILE A 71 21.18 -6.26 1.16
CA ILE A 71 21.93 -5.86 2.37
C ILE A 71 22.68 -4.54 2.15
N ALA A 72 23.43 -4.44 1.05
CA ALA A 72 24.29 -3.29 0.79
C ALA A 72 23.51 -2.01 0.49
N THR A 73 22.41 -2.12 -0.25
CA THR A 73 21.62 -0.95 -0.67
C THR A 73 20.54 -0.56 0.32
N ARG A 74 20.10 -1.47 1.17
CA ARG A 74 18.96 -1.33 2.10
C ARG A 74 17.64 -0.99 1.38
N ARG A 75 17.58 -1.15 0.04
CA ARG A 75 16.35 -0.95 -0.73
C ARG A 75 15.38 -2.11 -0.47
N PRO A 76 14.07 -1.85 -0.30
CA PRO A 76 13.06 -2.89 -0.25
C PRO A 76 13.23 -3.94 -1.35
N LEU A 77 13.00 -5.22 -1.03
CA LEU A 77 13.11 -6.28 -2.03
C LEU A 77 12.18 -6.02 -3.22
N ALA A 78 10.98 -5.48 -2.98
CA ALA A 78 10.03 -5.11 -4.02
C ALA A 78 10.62 -4.17 -5.08
N TYR A 79 11.49 -3.22 -4.70
CA TYR A 79 12.16 -2.34 -5.67
C TYR A 79 13.28 -3.05 -6.43
N LEU A 80 13.94 -4.04 -5.83
CA LEU A 80 14.97 -4.83 -6.51
C LEU A 80 14.38 -5.80 -7.51
N THR A 81 13.16 -6.28 -7.25
CA THR A 81 12.43 -7.20 -8.12
C THR A 81 11.51 -6.48 -9.14
N GLY A 82 11.17 -5.22 -8.84
CA GLY A 82 10.16 -4.46 -9.61
C GLY A 82 8.75 -5.02 -9.43
N GLU A 83 8.50 -5.77 -8.35
CA GLU A 83 7.21 -6.43 -8.10
C GLU A 83 6.87 -6.42 -6.61
N ALA A 84 5.59 -6.20 -6.31
CA ALA A 84 4.99 -6.37 -4.98
C ALA A 84 3.64 -7.07 -5.13
N TRP A 85 3.17 -7.68 -4.04
CA TRP A 85 1.89 -8.37 -4.00
C TRP A 85 1.00 -7.78 -2.91
N LEU A 86 -0.27 -7.56 -3.23
CA LEU A 86 -1.26 -7.09 -2.26
C LEU A 86 -2.57 -7.85 -2.50
N GLN A 87 -3.08 -8.55 -1.48
CA GLN A 87 -4.27 -9.42 -1.57
C GLN A 87 -4.22 -10.40 -2.76
N GLY A 88 -3.05 -11.03 -2.99
CA GLY A 88 -2.86 -11.98 -4.09
C GLY A 88 -2.76 -11.36 -5.48
N VAL A 89 -2.80 -10.03 -5.60
CA VAL A 89 -2.69 -9.30 -6.86
C VAL A 89 -1.28 -8.73 -7.03
N PRO A 90 -0.58 -9.01 -8.16
CA PRO A 90 0.77 -8.53 -8.40
C PRO A 90 0.79 -7.12 -8.98
N PHE A 91 1.65 -6.25 -8.45
CA PHE A 91 1.84 -4.88 -8.89
C PHE A 91 3.30 -4.63 -9.31
N PHE A 92 3.50 -3.88 -10.38
CA PHE A 92 4.78 -3.25 -10.65
C PHE A 92 5.01 -2.13 -9.63
N VAL A 93 6.25 -2.04 -9.13
CA VAL A 93 6.65 -1.02 -8.16
C VAL A 93 8.10 -0.62 -8.38
N ASP A 94 8.39 0.66 -8.19
CA ASP A 94 9.73 1.22 -8.09
C ASP A 94 9.73 2.43 -7.14
N GLU A 95 10.86 3.13 -6.99
CA GLU A 95 11.08 4.19 -6.01
C GLU A 95 10.20 5.44 -6.20
N ARG A 96 9.40 5.49 -7.24
CA ARG A 96 8.44 6.60 -7.47
C ARG A 96 7.19 6.50 -6.62
N VAL A 97 6.91 5.33 -6.02
CA VAL A 97 5.73 5.05 -5.19
C VAL A 97 6.10 4.23 -3.96
N ILE A 98 5.28 4.25 -2.92
CA ILE A 98 5.43 3.32 -1.80
C ILE A 98 5.16 1.88 -2.27
N VAL A 99 5.77 0.91 -1.59
CA VAL A 99 5.44 -0.50 -1.81
C VAL A 99 3.99 -0.75 -1.38
N PRO A 100 3.12 -1.32 -2.24
CA PRO A 100 1.73 -1.63 -1.91
C PRO A 100 1.61 -2.46 -0.62
N ARG A 101 0.97 -1.90 0.42
CA ARG A 101 0.78 -2.54 1.73
C ARG A 101 -0.42 -1.99 2.51
N SER A 102 -1.33 -1.27 1.85
CA SER A 102 -2.47 -0.65 2.50
C SER A 102 -3.39 -1.69 3.14
N LEU A 103 -3.75 -1.47 4.39
CA LEU A 103 -4.72 -2.28 5.14
C LEU A 103 -6.15 -2.10 4.61
N ILE A 104 -6.45 -1.01 3.89
CA ILE A 104 -7.72 -0.85 3.17
C ILE A 104 -7.92 -2.01 2.18
N ALA A 105 -6.85 -2.58 1.64
CA ALA A 105 -6.93 -3.71 0.74
C ALA A 105 -7.55 -4.97 1.38
N GLU A 106 -7.34 -5.19 2.68
CA GLU A 106 -7.97 -6.30 3.44
C GLU A 106 -9.47 -6.06 3.55
N VAL A 107 -9.86 -4.84 3.90
CA VAL A 107 -11.27 -4.43 4.07
C VAL A 107 -12.04 -4.51 2.75
N LEU A 108 -11.36 -4.28 1.62
CA LEU A 108 -11.92 -4.48 0.27
C LEU A 108 -12.10 -5.98 -0.04
N ALA A 109 -11.11 -6.80 0.32
CA ALA A 109 -11.07 -8.21 -0.06
C ALA A 109 -12.05 -9.08 0.76
N ASP A 110 -12.31 -8.73 2.03
CA ASP A 110 -13.16 -9.51 2.94
C ASP A 110 -14.64 -9.12 2.88
N GLY A 111 -15.02 -8.10 2.09
CA GLY A 111 -16.41 -7.64 1.93
C GLY A 111 -16.94 -6.84 3.12
N THR A 112 -16.09 -6.42 4.06
CA THR A 112 -16.50 -5.60 5.22
C THR A 112 -17.25 -4.34 4.80
N LEU A 113 -16.86 -3.72 3.68
CA LEU A 113 -17.48 -2.50 3.18
C LEU A 113 -18.90 -2.74 2.60
N ASP A 114 -19.22 -3.92 2.09
CA ASP A 114 -20.51 -4.21 1.47
C ASP A 114 -21.65 -4.05 2.48
N ALA A 115 -21.43 -4.43 3.73
CA ALA A 115 -22.40 -4.28 4.81
C ALA A 115 -22.70 -2.79 5.15
N TRP A 116 -21.75 -1.89 4.90
CA TRP A 116 -21.88 -0.46 5.18
C TRP A 116 -22.45 0.32 4.01
N LEU A 117 -22.07 -0.03 2.80
CA LEU A 117 -22.52 0.66 1.59
C LEU A 117 -23.99 0.33 1.24
N GLY A 118 -24.54 -0.77 1.77
CA GLY A 118 -25.92 -1.20 1.53
C GLY A 118 -26.22 -1.61 0.07
N ALA A 119 -25.34 -1.27 -0.86
CA ALA A 119 -25.33 -1.65 -2.26
C ALA A 119 -23.92 -1.50 -2.82
N GLU A 120 -23.59 -2.19 -3.91
CA GLU A 120 -22.33 -2.02 -4.60
C GLU A 120 -22.11 -0.57 -5.05
N PRO A 121 -20.94 0.03 -4.78
CA PRO A 121 -20.66 1.41 -5.17
C PRO A 121 -20.59 1.52 -6.70
N ARG A 122 -21.19 2.55 -7.25
CA ARG A 122 -21.12 2.86 -8.69
C ARG A 122 -19.97 3.77 -9.04
N ARG A 123 -19.56 4.60 -8.09
CA ARG A 123 -18.43 5.54 -8.24
C ARG A 123 -17.50 5.46 -7.06
N VAL A 124 -16.25 5.12 -7.32
CA VAL A 124 -15.19 5.02 -6.31
C VAL A 124 -14.09 6.01 -6.64
N LEU A 125 -13.57 6.68 -5.63
CA LEU A 125 -12.37 7.50 -5.72
C LEU A 125 -11.26 6.83 -4.90
N ASP A 126 -10.11 6.56 -5.52
CA ASP A 126 -8.86 6.26 -4.83
C ASP A 126 -8.01 7.53 -4.78
N LEU A 127 -7.95 8.14 -3.61
CA LEU A 127 -7.27 9.40 -3.37
C LEU A 127 -5.86 9.14 -2.80
N CYS A 128 -4.84 9.82 -3.32
CA CYS A 128 -3.42 9.49 -3.08
C CYS A 128 -3.08 8.07 -3.57
N THR A 129 -3.49 7.77 -4.80
CA THR A 129 -3.49 6.41 -5.37
C THR A 129 -2.10 5.78 -5.47
N GLY A 130 -1.01 6.59 -5.47
CA GLY A 130 0.35 6.10 -5.62
C GLY A 130 0.50 5.23 -6.87
N GLY A 131 0.86 3.96 -6.68
CA GLY A 131 0.98 2.97 -7.76
C GLY A 131 -0.36 2.41 -8.27
N GLY A 132 -1.51 2.89 -7.82
CA GLY A 132 -2.84 2.47 -8.30
C GLY A 132 -3.36 1.19 -7.66
N SER A 133 -2.76 0.72 -6.57
CA SER A 133 -3.10 -0.60 -6.01
C SER A 133 -4.53 -0.67 -5.48
N LEU A 134 -4.98 0.31 -4.71
CA LEU A 134 -6.36 0.35 -4.20
C LEU A 134 -7.38 0.55 -5.33
N ALA A 135 -7.08 1.40 -6.32
CA ALA A 135 -7.92 1.58 -7.49
C ALA A 135 -8.13 0.27 -8.28
N VAL A 136 -7.04 -0.50 -8.48
CA VAL A 136 -7.10 -1.81 -9.13
C VAL A 136 -7.93 -2.78 -8.30
N LEU A 137 -7.68 -2.88 -6.99
CA LEU A 137 -8.44 -3.79 -6.11
C LEU A 137 -9.93 -3.42 -6.06
N ALA A 138 -10.27 -2.13 -5.97
CA ALA A 138 -11.65 -1.66 -6.03
C ALA A 138 -12.33 -2.02 -7.36
N ALA A 139 -11.64 -1.84 -8.49
CA ALA A 139 -12.17 -2.21 -9.80
C ALA A 139 -12.33 -3.73 -9.98
N LEU A 140 -11.54 -4.55 -9.29
CA LEU A 140 -11.69 -6.01 -9.27
C LEU A 140 -12.84 -6.45 -8.36
N ALA A 141 -12.99 -5.82 -7.17
CA ALA A 141 -14.06 -6.10 -6.23
C ALA A 141 -15.43 -5.72 -6.81
N TRP A 142 -15.54 -4.58 -7.50
CA TRP A 142 -16.78 -4.07 -8.08
C TRP A 142 -16.65 -3.87 -9.59
N PRO A 143 -16.95 -4.91 -10.40
CA PRO A 143 -16.76 -4.88 -11.85
C PRO A 143 -17.54 -3.79 -12.58
N ASP A 144 -18.67 -3.33 -12.04
CA ASP A 144 -19.53 -2.31 -12.64
C ASP A 144 -19.22 -0.88 -12.14
N ALA A 145 -18.32 -0.73 -11.17
CA ALA A 145 -17.95 0.58 -10.63
C ALA A 145 -17.07 1.37 -11.62
N ALA A 146 -17.34 2.67 -11.74
CA ALA A 146 -16.43 3.64 -12.32
C ALA A 146 -15.42 4.09 -11.25
N VAL A 147 -14.14 3.89 -11.49
CA VAL A 147 -13.09 4.25 -10.55
C VAL A 147 -12.29 5.45 -11.07
N ASP A 148 -12.21 6.50 -10.25
CA ASP A 148 -11.27 7.59 -10.42
C ASP A 148 -10.09 7.36 -9.46
N ALA A 149 -8.86 7.56 -9.93
CA ALA A 149 -7.65 7.43 -9.12
C ALA A 149 -6.81 8.70 -9.27
N THR A 150 -6.51 9.35 -8.14
CA THR A 150 -5.88 10.67 -8.16
C THR A 150 -4.58 10.69 -7.36
N ASP A 151 -3.59 11.42 -7.85
CA ASP A 151 -2.34 11.66 -7.14
C ASP A 151 -1.74 13.02 -7.54
N LEU A 152 -0.98 13.63 -6.65
CA LEU A 152 -0.23 14.86 -6.93
C LEU A 152 0.98 14.58 -7.83
N SER A 153 1.60 13.42 -7.68
CA SER A 153 2.81 12.99 -8.37
C SER A 153 2.50 12.45 -9.77
N ALA A 154 3.02 13.09 -10.79
CA ALA A 154 2.97 12.55 -12.15
C ALA A 154 3.76 11.23 -12.30
N ASP A 155 4.83 11.06 -11.52
CA ASP A 155 5.65 9.86 -11.52
C ASP A 155 4.90 8.68 -10.89
N ALA A 156 4.14 8.92 -9.82
CA ALA A 156 3.26 7.93 -9.23
C ALA A 156 2.17 7.48 -10.23
N LEU A 157 1.52 8.44 -10.89
CA LEU A 157 0.51 8.13 -11.90
C LEU A 157 1.09 7.36 -13.11
N ALA A 158 2.37 7.56 -13.45
CA ALA A 158 3.02 6.75 -14.48
C ALA A 158 3.21 5.28 -14.03
N VAL A 159 3.47 5.03 -12.75
CA VAL A 159 3.48 3.67 -12.17
C VAL A 159 2.07 3.09 -12.15
N ALA A 160 1.07 3.87 -11.72
CA ALA A 160 -0.33 3.47 -11.73
C ALA A 160 -0.78 3.06 -13.13
N ALA A 161 -0.50 3.87 -14.16
CA ALA A 161 -0.85 3.56 -15.55
C ALA A 161 -0.30 2.18 -15.98
N ARG A 162 0.97 1.87 -15.63
CA ARG A 162 1.57 0.57 -15.90
C ARG A 162 0.83 -0.58 -15.20
N ASN A 163 0.37 -0.36 -13.98
CA ASN A 163 -0.41 -1.35 -13.24
C ASN A 163 -1.81 -1.53 -13.84
N LEU A 164 -2.45 -0.45 -14.27
CA LEU A 164 -3.73 -0.52 -14.98
C LEU A 164 -3.62 -1.33 -16.29
N GLU A 165 -2.54 -1.13 -17.06
CA GLU A 165 -2.25 -1.93 -18.25
C GLU A 165 -2.02 -3.39 -17.93
N ARG A 166 -1.22 -3.69 -16.88
CA ARG A 166 -0.94 -5.06 -16.41
C ARG A 166 -2.23 -5.84 -16.12
N HIS A 167 -3.23 -5.17 -15.56
CA HIS A 167 -4.53 -5.76 -15.17
C HIS A 167 -5.65 -5.56 -16.19
N ALA A 168 -5.37 -5.01 -17.36
CA ALA A 168 -6.35 -4.69 -18.40
C ALA A 168 -7.49 -3.76 -17.92
N LEU A 169 -7.19 -2.83 -16.99
CA LEU A 169 -8.13 -1.90 -16.38
C LEU A 169 -8.00 -0.45 -16.87
N ALA A 170 -7.12 -0.16 -17.84
CA ALA A 170 -6.90 1.19 -18.36
C ALA A 170 -8.16 1.87 -18.94
N GLY A 171 -9.17 1.10 -19.37
CA GLY A 171 -10.46 1.63 -19.83
C GLY A 171 -11.50 1.82 -18.74
N ARG A 172 -11.24 1.35 -17.51
CA ARG A 172 -12.18 1.36 -16.38
C ARG A 172 -11.77 2.31 -15.25
N ILE A 173 -10.47 2.54 -15.10
CA ILE A 173 -9.91 3.41 -14.06
C ILE A 173 -9.38 4.67 -14.73
N ARG A 174 -9.83 5.83 -14.27
CA ARG A 174 -9.41 7.12 -14.81
C ARG A 174 -8.37 7.76 -13.88
N LEU A 175 -7.13 7.86 -14.38
CA LEU A 175 -6.06 8.55 -13.65
C LEU A 175 -6.18 10.06 -13.82
N ARG A 176 -6.05 10.80 -12.72
CA ARG A 176 -6.07 12.27 -12.70
C ARG A 176 -4.96 12.82 -11.81
N ARG A 177 -4.24 13.80 -12.32
CA ARG A 177 -3.26 14.52 -11.53
C ARG A 177 -3.91 15.72 -10.83
N GLY A 178 -3.68 15.86 -9.53
CA GLY A 178 -4.10 17.04 -8.77
C GLY A 178 -3.86 16.89 -7.28
N ASP A 179 -4.05 17.99 -6.57
CA ASP A 179 -3.84 18.06 -5.13
C ASP A 179 -5.13 17.68 -4.38
N GLY A 180 -5.08 16.54 -3.70
CA GLY A 180 -6.19 16.06 -2.89
C GLY A 180 -7.52 16.04 -3.65
N LEU A 181 -8.59 16.49 -2.99
CA LEU A 181 -9.94 16.52 -3.53
C LEU A 181 -10.12 17.50 -4.72
N ALA A 182 -9.19 18.42 -4.96
CA ALA A 182 -9.26 19.31 -6.14
C ALA A 182 -9.20 18.55 -7.47
N ALA A 183 -8.69 17.31 -7.47
CA ALA A 183 -8.70 16.43 -8.64
C ALA A 183 -9.97 15.58 -8.76
N ALA A 184 -10.83 15.57 -7.73
CA ALA A 184 -12.08 14.80 -7.72
C ALA A 184 -13.13 15.43 -8.68
N ASP A 185 -13.94 14.58 -9.31
CA ASP A 185 -14.92 14.98 -10.32
C ASP A 185 -16.33 14.56 -9.88
N GLY A 186 -16.97 15.40 -9.07
CA GLY A 186 -18.34 15.17 -8.58
C GLY A 186 -18.40 14.36 -7.29
N ALA A 187 -19.48 13.60 -7.12
CA ALA A 187 -19.73 12.82 -5.91
C ALA A 187 -19.46 11.34 -6.11
N TYR A 188 -18.96 10.69 -5.05
CA TYR A 188 -18.58 9.28 -5.00
C TYR A 188 -19.38 8.54 -3.92
N ASP A 189 -19.70 7.28 -4.18
CA ASP A 189 -20.30 6.40 -3.20
C ASP A 189 -19.26 5.96 -2.16
N LEU A 190 -18.00 5.87 -2.59
CA LEU A 190 -16.88 5.48 -1.74
C LEU A 190 -15.63 6.30 -2.11
N ILE A 191 -15.00 6.86 -1.11
CA ILE A 191 -13.64 7.43 -1.20
C ILE A 191 -12.72 6.53 -0.39
N LEU A 192 -11.68 5.98 -1.02
CA LEU A 192 -10.57 5.27 -0.40
C LEU A 192 -9.40 6.22 -0.32
N CYS A 193 -8.72 6.28 0.82
CA CYS A 193 -7.57 7.15 0.97
C CYS A 193 -6.53 6.54 1.92
N ASN A 194 -5.35 6.27 1.39
CA ASN A 194 -4.15 6.01 2.18
C ASN A 194 -3.15 7.17 1.95
N PRO A 195 -3.30 8.29 2.66
CA PRO A 195 -2.51 9.49 2.44
C PRO A 195 -1.16 9.44 3.15
N PRO A 196 -0.26 10.42 2.94
CA PRO A 196 0.85 10.62 3.86
C PRO A 196 0.34 11.03 5.24
N TYR A 197 0.65 10.23 6.26
CA TYR A 197 0.19 10.43 7.65
C TYR A 197 1.29 10.30 8.70
N VAL A 198 2.53 9.94 8.33
CA VAL A 198 3.59 9.70 9.31
C VAL A 198 3.96 10.99 10.03
N ASN A 199 3.90 10.97 11.36
CA ASN A 199 4.24 12.12 12.19
C ASN A 199 5.73 12.46 12.15
N ALA A 200 6.10 13.69 12.56
CA ALA A 200 7.48 14.18 12.45
C ALA A 200 8.51 13.37 13.26
N ALA A 201 8.13 12.82 14.41
CA ALA A 201 9.03 12.01 15.22
C ALA A 201 9.31 10.65 14.54
N SER A 202 8.27 10.01 14.02
CA SER A 202 8.38 8.76 13.27
C SER A 202 9.17 8.95 11.97
N MET A 203 8.94 10.04 11.23
CA MET A 203 9.74 10.38 10.03
C MET A 203 11.23 10.47 10.34
N ALA A 204 11.60 11.09 11.47
CA ALA A 204 13.00 11.20 11.89
C ALA A 204 13.62 9.84 12.26
N ALA A 205 12.81 8.89 12.71
CA ALA A 205 13.24 7.57 13.18
C ALA A 205 13.14 6.46 12.11
N LEU A 206 12.68 6.77 10.88
CA LEU A 206 12.49 5.76 9.83
C LEU A 206 13.75 4.95 9.57
N PRO A 207 13.64 3.62 9.46
CA PRO A 207 14.71 2.75 8.98
C PRO A 207 15.15 3.11 7.55
N PRO A 208 16.39 2.72 7.15
CA PRO A 208 16.89 2.99 5.80
C PRO A 208 15.97 2.51 4.67
N GLU A 209 15.29 1.37 4.86
CA GLU A 209 14.38 0.77 3.90
C GLU A 209 13.17 1.67 3.61
N TYR A 210 12.59 2.28 4.64
CA TYR A 210 11.47 3.22 4.49
C TYR A 210 11.92 4.57 3.92
N ARG A 211 13.19 4.97 4.15
CA ARG A 211 13.75 6.18 3.54
C ARG A 211 14.04 6.01 2.04
N ALA A 212 14.03 4.79 1.53
CA ALA A 212 14.12 4.52 0.09
C ALA A 212 12.80 4.83 -0.64
N GLU A 213 11.70 4.95 0.09
CA GLU A 213 10.38 5.32 -0.45
C GLU A 213 10.27 6.86 -0.59
N PRO A 214 9.38 7.37 -1.47
CA PRO A 214 9.18 8.81 -1.62
C PRO A 214 8.74 9.45 -0.30
N ALA A 215 9.53 10.40 0.22
CA ALA A 215 9.20 11.07 1.48
C ALA A 215 7.82 11.76 1.44
N ALA A 216 7.43 12.32 0.29
CA ALA A 216 6.11 12.95 0.11
C ALA A 216 4.92 11.97 0.22
N ALA A 217 5.17 10.66 0.09
CA ALA A 217 4.13 9.64 0.26
C ALA A 217 4.02 9.13 1.70
N LEU A 218 4.95 9.53 2.58
CA LEU A 218 4.98 9.15 3.99
C LEU A 218 4.71 10.33 4.93
N ASP A 219 5.36 11.48 4.67
CA ASP A 219 5.37 12.64 5.56
C ASP A 219 4.02 13.36 5.57
N GLY A 220 3.30 13.25 6.68
CA GLY A 220 2.02 13.93 6.91
C GLY A 220 2.13 15.38 7.43
N ASN A 221 3.33 16.00 7.41
CA ASN A 221 3.60 17.28 8.07
C ASN A 221 3.95 18.42 7.09
N PHE A 222 3.51 18.34 5.85
CA PHE A 222 3.92 19.24 4.76
C PHE A 222 3.44 20.69 4.90
N ALA A 223 2.41 20.95 5.72
CA ALA A 223 1.93 22.31 6.02
C ALA A 223 2.51 22.88 7.32
N GLY A 224 3.52 22.22 7.91
CA GLY A 224 4.18 22.65 9.13
C GLY A 224 3.62 22.04 10.40
N GLY A 225 2.72 21.08 10.29
CA GLY A 225 2.28 20.22 11.39
C GLY A 225 3.41 19.34 11.92
N ARG A 226 3.14 18.59 13.00
CA ARG A 226 4.06 17.62 13.58
C ARG A 226 3.41 16.29 13.89
N ASP A 227 2.09 16.23 13.77
CA ASP A 227 1.25 15.09 14.15
C ASP A 227 0.86 14.18 12.98
N GLY A 228 1.34 14.49 11.77
CA GLY A 228 1.04 13.72 10.56
C GLY A 228 -0.35 13.99 9.96
N MET A 229 -1.12 14.94 10.51
CA MET A 229 -2.53 15.12 10.15
C MET A 229 -2.77 16.28 9.17
N ASP A 230 -1.76 16.88 8.55
CA ASP A 230 -1.96 18.04 7.69
C ASP A 230 -2.86 17.72 6.48
N PHE A 231 -2.61 16.61 5.79
CA PHE A 231 -3.45 16.16 4.69
C PHE A 231 -4.85 15.76 5.17
N VAL A 232 -4.93 15.03 6.27
CA VAL A 232 -6.19 14.54 6.85
C VAL A 232 -7.10 15.71 7.23
N ARG A 233 -6.55 16.82 7.78
CA ARG A 233 -7.33 18.04 8.05
C ARG A 233 -7.98 18.60 6.79
N THR A 234 -7.21 18.70 5.70
CA THR A 234 -7.71 19.20 4.41
C THR A 234 -8.74 18.26 3.80
N LEU A 235 -8.47 16.94 3.87
CA LEU A 235 -9.37 15.90 3.38
C LEU A 235 -10.72 15.96 4.09
N LEU A 236 -10.74 15.91 5.42
CA LEU A 236 -11.98 15.86 6.20
C LEU A 236 -12.81 17.13 6.06
N ALA A 237 -12.17 18.29 5.93
CA ALA A 237 -12.87 19.55 5.69
C ALA A 237 -13.60 19.61 4.34
N GLY A 238 -13.17 18.84 3.35
CA GLY A 238 -13.75 18.88 2.00
C GLY A 238 -14.53 17.62 1.59
N ALA A 239 -14.32 16.50 2.26
CA ALA A 239 -14.80 15.18 1.80
C ALA A 239 -16.33 15.10 1.67
N ALA A 240 -17.11 15.73 2.56
CA ALA A 240 -18.56 15.70 2.49
C ALA A 240 -19.12 16.23 1.16
N ALA A 241 -18.45 17.22 0.54
CA ALA A 241 -18.86 17.79 -0.74
C ALA A 241 -18.64 16.84 -1.92
N HIS A 242 -17.75 15.84 -1.75
CA HIS A 242 -17.40 14.84 -2.76
C HIS A 242 -18.02 13.44 -2.48
N LEU A 243 -18.83 13.31 -1.43
CA LEU A 243 -19.53 12.09 -1.11
C LEU A 243 -20.99 12.16 -1.56
N ALA A 244 -21.49 11.08 -2.14
CA ALA A 244 -22.92 10.88 -2.39
C ALA A 244 -23.71 10.89 -1.05
N PRO A 245 -25.04 11.04 -1.06
CA PRO A 245 -25.82 11.15 0.19
C PRO A 245 -25.59 10.03 1.20
N GLN A 246 -25.33 8.81 0.74
CA GLN A 246 -25.01 7.63 1.57
C GLN A 246 -23.56 7.20 1.42
N GLY A 247 -22.72 8.08 0.87
CA GLY A 247 -21.31 7.79 0.61
C GLY A 247 -20.47 7.76 1.89
N ALA A 248 -19.35 7.06 1.80
CA ALA A 248 -18.42 6.89 2.89
C ALA A 248 -16.97 7.19 2.46
N LEU A 249 -16.18 7.64 3.41
CA LEU A 249 -14.72 7.75 3.33
C LEU A 249 -14.11 6.62 4.16
N VAL A 250 -13.24 5.81 3.54
CA VAL A 250 -12.36 4.86 4.22
C VAL A 250 -10.95 5.44 4.20
N LEU A 251 -10.40 5.65 5.37
CA LEU A 251 -9.14 6.36 5.58
C LEU A 251 -8.18 5.48 6.39
N GLU A 252 -6.98 5.29 5.88
CA GLU A 252 -5.87 4.68 6.61
C GLU A 252 -5.01 5.77 7.24
N ILE A 253 -4.66 5.58 8.50
CA ILE A 253 -3.79 6.48 9.28
C ILE A 253 -2.66 5.72 9.98
N GLY A 254 -2.50 4.43 9.73
CA GLY A 254 -1.49 3.61 10.39
C GLY A 254 -1.54 3.73 11.91
N HIS A 255 -0.40 3.82 12.54
CA HIS A 255 -0.28 3.91 14.01
C HIS A 255 -0.57 5.31 14.60
N GLU A 256 -1.22 6.21 13.84
CA GLU A 256 -1.42 7.62 14.25
C GLU A 256 -2.79 7.86 14.92
N ARG A 257 -3.47 6.83 15.41
CA ARG A 257 -4.79 6.95 16.04
C ARG A 257 -4.84 8.01 17.12
N ALA A 258 -3.84 8.06 18.00
CA ALA A 258 -3.81 9.07 19.09
C ALA A 258 -3.72 10.50 18.57
N HIS A 259 -2.98 10.73 17.48
CA HIS A 259 -2.90 12.03 16.82
C HIS A 259 -4.21 12.38 16.09
N PHE A 260 -4.85 11.39 15.46
CA PHE A 260 -6.15 11.56 14.82
C PHE A 260 -7.22 11.95 15.85
N GLU A 261 -7.37 11.19 16.93
CA GLU A 261 -8.36 11.45 17.98
C GLU A 261 -8.12 12.80 18.67
N ALA A 262 -6.87 13.22 18.85
CA ALA A 262 -6.54 14.53 19.38
C ALA A 262 -6.89 15.68 18.41
N ALA A 263 -6.66 15.48 17.11
CA ALA A 263 -6.94 16.49 16.09
C ALA A 263 -8.44 16.61 15.74
N PHE A 264 -9.21 15.53 15.90
CA PHE A 264 -10.61 15.41 15.48
C PHE A 264 -11.50 14.84 16.58
N ALA A 265 -11.36 15.35 17.81
CA ALA A 265 -12.07 14.87 19.00
C ALA A 265 -13.61 14.90 18.88
N GLN A 266 -14.15 15.67 17.95
CA GLN A 266 -15.58 15.77 17.67
C GLN A 266 -16.10 14.64 16.78
N LEU A 267 -15.22 13.92 16.08
CA LEU A 267 -15.61 12.83 15.18
C LEU A 267 -15.68 11.51 15.95
N ALA A 268 -16.64 10.68 15.55
CA ALA A 268 -16.80 9.32 16.06
C ALA A 268 -16.73 8.32 14.89
N PRO A 269 -15.53 8.08 14.33
CA PRO A 269 -15.38 7.17 13.21
C PRO A 269 -15.67 5.73 13.64
N LEU A 270 -16.06 4.90 12.67
CA LEU A 270 -16.01 3.47 12.83
C LEU A 270 -14.59 3.00 12.56
N TRP A 271 -13.96 2.38 13.52
CA TRP A 271 -12.67 1.71 13.32
C TRP A 271 -12.90 0.32 12.72
N LEU A 272 -12.17 0.01 11.66
CA LEU A 272 -12.28 -1.25 10.92
C LEU A 272 -11.18 -2.21 11.38
N ALA A 273 -11.55 -3.45 11.68
CA ALA A 273 -10.59 -4.49 12.04
C ALA A 273 -9.79 -4.93 10.81
N THR A 274 -8.48 -5.07 11.00
CA THR A 274 -7.52 -5.54 10.00
C THR A 274 -6.55 -6.52 10.64
N SER A 275 -5.68 -7.15 9.86
CA SER A 275 -4.63 -8.03 10.39
C SER A 275 -3.65 -7.30 11.34
N ALA A 276 -3.55 -5.98 11.24
CA ALA A 276 -2.69 -5.15 12.09
C ALA A 276 -3.40 -4.60 13.36
N GLY A 277 -4.70 -4.86 13.53
CA GLY A 277 -5.51 -4.39 14.65
C GLY A 277 -6.76 -3.62 14.19
N ASP A 278 -7.39 -2.94 15.14
CA ASP A 278 -8.63 -2.16 14.95
C ASP A 278 -8.43 -0.66 15.18
N ASP A 279 -7.27 -0.14 14.87
CA ASP A 279 -6.86 1.23 15.18
C ASP A 279 -6.14 1.97 14.03
N GLN A 280 -6.07 1.38 12.83
CA GLN A 280 -5.29 1.91 11.72
C GLN A 280 -6.12 2.32 10.50
N VAL A 281 -7.31 1.75 10.33
CA VAL A 281 -8.25 2.08 9.25
C VAL A 281 -9.57 2.49 9.86
N LEU A 282 -10.13 3.58 9.34
CA LEU A 282 -11.41 4.10 9.82
C LEU A 282 -12.37 4.39 8.67
N LEU A 283 -13.67 4.38 8.99
CA LEU A 283 -14.75 4.77 8.09
C LEU A 283 -15.52 5.95 8.69
N LEU A 284 -15.78 6.95 7.85
CA LEU A 284 -16.64 8.10 8.15
C LEU A 284 -17.72 8.21 7.07
N SER A 285 -18.98 8.31 7.49
CA SER A 285 -20.08 8.62 6.59
C SER A 285 -20.06 10.09 6.19
N ARG A 286 -20.72 10.42 5.06
CA ARG A 286 -20.94 11.80 4.66
C ARG A 286 -21.60 12.64 5.77
N GLU A 287 -22.55 12.05 6.51
CA GLU A 287 -23.28 12.74 7.58
C GLU A 287 -22.35 13.17 8.73
N GLN A 288 -21.39 12.31 9.09
CA GLN A 288 -20.39 12.61 10.13
C GLN A 288 -19.39 13.70 9.70
N LEU A 289 -19.23 13.93 8.39
CA LEU A 289 -18.33 14.92 7.81
C LEU A 289 -19.02 16.25 7.46
N ALA A 290 -20.37 16.32 7.49
CA ALA A 290 -21.15 17.49 7.18
C ALA A 290 -21.34 18.39 8.41
#